data_5c66a17d600ae9796458f1d1d4778753
#
_entry.id   5c66a17d600ae9796458f1d1d4778753
#
_cell.length_a   1.000
_cell.length_b   1.000
_cell.length_c   1.000
_cell.angle_alpha   90.00
_cell.angle_beta   90.00
_cell.angle_gamma   90.00
#
_symmetry.space_group_name_H-M   'P 1'
#
loop_
_entity.id
_entity.type
_entity.pdbx_description
1 polymer ?
#
loop_
_entity_poly.entity_id
_entity_poly.type
_entity_poly.pdbx_seq_one_letter_code
_entity_poly.pdbx_strand_id
1 'polypeptide(L)'
;MTTNSELTKTAPRTPEATLREVIGALAPIERAAGSEGEREAALWIADRLTAAGAPARVEEARFRGDFAGVVAALSAAGAAAGVLATTKRGRKLGALAGALAGGLIADDISNGARPFRKLVRPERTTWNVVAEAGEEEAERTVVVLAHHDAAQTGFIFDPRFQERLIDCLPGLVERVDTSLPLWWPVVAGPLLAAAGALSGRKALAAAGGVISAGAAATMADIQRSPTVPGANDNLTAVAVIVALAEALAANPVRGLRVQLVSVGAEEVLQGGIYGYCEDHLAGFDRERTFFLNVETVGGPSLALLEGEGCVVMEDYFDRPFRDLIGRVAEREGIPLRRGMRSRSTATRRSPTTTG
;
A
#
# COMPACT_ATOMS: atom_id res chain seq x y z
N MET A 1 16.05 56.29 -11.51
CA MET A 1 16.23 55.32 -10.42
C MET A 1 15.57 54.02 -10.88
N THR A 2 16.35 53.18 -11.50
CA THR A 2 15.95 51.85 -11.99
C THR A 2 16.32 50.85 -10.93
N THR A 3 15.34 50.30 -10.25
CA THR A 3 15.52 49.24 -9.28
C THR A 3 15.67 47.90 -10.04
N ASN A 4 16.90 47.43 -10.15
CA ASN A 4 17.24 46.07 -10.55
C ASN A 4 16.74 45.13 -9.46
N SER A 5 15.62 44.48 -9.67
CA SER A 5 15.27 43.26 -8.97
C SER A 5 16.05 42.10 -9.61
N GLU A 6 17.26 41.87 -9.15
CA GLU A 6 17.98 40.61 -9.39
C GLU A 6 17.21 39.48 -8.71
N LEU A 7 16.42 38.76 -9.50
CA LEU A 7 15.94 37.44 -9.14
C LEU A 7 17.20 36.56 -8.93
N THR A 8 17.58 36.38 -7.68
CA THR A 8 18.58 35.42 -7.27
C THR A 8 18.13 34.04 -7.76
N LYS A 9 18.64 33.59 -8.92
CA LYS A 9 18.53 32.21 -9.34
C LYS A 9 19.25 31.38 -8.28
N THR A 10 18.49 30.84 -7.34
CA THR A 10 19.00 29.82 -6.43
C THR A 10 19.58 28.70 -7.29
N ALA A 11 20.81 28.27 -6.99
CA ALA A 11 21.45 27.15 -7.67
C ALA A 11 20.52 25.91 -7.62
N PRO A 12 20.45 25.13 -8.69
CA PRO A 12 19.58 23.96 -8.73
C PRO A 12 19.92 23.05 -7.54
N ARG A 13 18.89 22.69 -6.75
CA ARG A 13 19.05 21.77 -5.61
C ARG A 13 19.50 20.41 -6.14
N THR A 14 20.36 19.75 -5.38
CA THR A 14 20.67 18.35 -5.69
C THR A 14 19.48 17.45 -5.30
N PRO A 15 19.17 16.40 -6.05
CA PRO A 15 18.10 15.45 -5.69
C PRO A 15 18.22 14.96 -4.24
N GLU A 16 19.45 14.70 -3.76
CA GLU A 16 19.70 14.27 -2.38
C GLU A 16 19.26 15.31 -1.35
N ALA A 17 19.46 16.59 -1.62
CA ALA A 17 19.02 17.67 -0.71
C ALA A 17 17.48 17.72 -0.64
N THR A 18 16.80 17.53 -1.76
CA THR A 18 15.33 17.44 -1.83
C THR A 18 14.81 16.22 -1.05
N LEU A 19 15.44 15.06 -1.24
CA LEU A 19 15.05 13.85 -0.50
C LEU A 19 15.19 14.04 1.02
N ARG A 20 16.29 14.62 1.47
CA ARG A 20 16.53 14.90 2.91
C ARG A 20 15.53 15.92 3.46
N GLU A 21 15.20 16.94 2.71
CA GLU A 21 14.21 17.96 3.09
C GLU A 21 12.83 17.34 3.30
N VAL A 22 12.33 16.60 2.31
CA VAL A 22 10.98 16.00 2.34
C VAL A 22 10.85 15.02 3.51
N ILE A 23 11.79 14.09 3.65
CA ILE A 23 11.78 13.12 4.73
C ILE A 23 11.92 13.81 6.08
N GLY A 24 12.83 14.78 6.21
CA GLY A 24 13.06 15.52 7.46
C GLY A 24 11.84 16.35 7.89
N ALA A 25 11.09 16.92 6.95
CA ALA A 25 9.89 17.70 7.23
C ALA A 25 8.70 16.81 7.63
N LEU A 26 8.51 15.68 6.95
CA LEU A 26 7.29 14.88 7.10
C LEU A 26 7.43 13.74 8.12
N ALA A 27 8.60 13.16 8.32
CA ALA A 27 8.77 12.04 9.26
C ALA A 27 8.37 12.36 10.72
N PRO A 28 8.54 13.59 11.24
CA PRO A 28 8.08 13.94 12.57
C PRO A 28 6.56 14.05 12.73
N ILE A 29 5.81 14.17 11.65
CA ILE A 29 4.34 14.29 11.66
C ILE A 29 3.74 12.89 11.82
N GLU A 30 2.83 12.70 12.77
CA GLU A 30 2.06 11.45 12.92
C GLU A 30 0.96 11.38 11.85
N ARG A 31 1.22 10.64 10.76
CA ARG A 31 0.41 10.61 9.54
C ARG A 31 -0.46 9.36 9.43
N ALA A 32 -1.12 8.97 10.50
CA ALA A 32 -2.08 7.87 10.42
C ALA A 32 -3.22 8.20 9.43
N ALA A 33 -3.69 7.21 8.70
CA ALA A 33 -4.74 7.35 7.70
C ALA A 33 -5.98 8.12 8.20
N GLY A 34 -6.37 9.20 7.53
CA GLY A 34 -7.49 10.08 7.88
C GLY A 34 -7.27 10.90 9.17
N SER A 35 -6.02 11.10 9.59
CA SER A 35 -5.68 11.99 10.72
C SER A 35 -5.43 13.42 10.25
N GLU A 36 -5.40 14.36 11.20
CA GLU A 36 -5.01 15.74 10.91
C GLU A 36 -3.53 15.81 10.46
N GLY A 37 -2.66 14.91 10.97
CA GLY A 37 -1.28 14.84 10.51
C GLY A 37 -1.13 14.35 9.06
N GLU A 38 -1.99 13.43 8.59
CA GLU A 38 -2.04 13.09 7.16
C GLU A 38 -2.46 14.31 6.33
N ARG A 39 -3.47 15.05 6.79
CA ARG A 39 -3.92 16.28 6.11
C ARG A 39 -2.83 17.37 6.07
N GLU A 40 -2.13 17.58 7.19
CA GLU A 40 -1.00 18.50 7.27
C GLU A 40 0.10 18.11 6.27
N ALA A 41 0.44 16.83 6.19
CA ALA A 41 1.40 16.32 5.23
C ALA A 41 0.95 16.53 3.78
N ALA A 42 -0.32 16.27 3.47
CA ALA A 42 -0.88 16.50 2.15
C ALA A 42 -0.78 17.96 1.72
N LEU A 43 -1.11 18.90 2.61
CA LEU A 43 -0.98 20.35 2.35
C LEU A 43 0.49 20.72 2.12
N TRP A 44 1.41 20.26 2.96
CA TRP A 44 2.83 20.52 2.81
C TRP A 44 3.37 19.99 1.48
N ILE A 45 2.97 18.77 1.08
CA ILE A 45 3.36 18.16 -0.20
C ILE A 45 2.84 18.97 -1.38
N ALA A 46 1.58 19.44 -1.34
CA ALA A 46 0.99 20.24 -2.39
C ALA A 46 1.73 21.58 -2.58
N ASP A 47 2.03 22.27 -1.48
CA ASP A 47 2.83 23.50 -1.50
C ASP A 47 4.23 23.26 -2.06
N ARG A 48 4.86 22.16 -1.67
CA ARG A 48 6.21 21.81 -2.09
C ARG A 48 6.30 21.43 -3.56
N LEU A 49 5.31 20.68 -4.09
CA LEU A 49 5.21 20.35 -5.51
C LEU A 49 4.96 21.62 -6.35
N THR A 50 4.07 22.50 -5.87
CA THR A 50 3.82 23.79 -6.53
C THR A 50 5.09 24.64 -6.57
N ALA A 51 5.84 24.72 -5.48
CA ALA A 51 7.13 25.43 -5.44
C ALA A 51 8.20 24.77 -6.35
N ALA A 52 8.09 23.47 -6.62
CA ALA A 52 8.93 22.74 -7.55
C ALA A 52 8.56 22.96 -9.03
N GLY A 53 7.49 23.72 -9.32
CA GLY A 53 7.03 24.00 -10.68
C GLY A 53 5.95 23.06 -11.20
N ALA A 54 5.38 22.21 -10.34
CA ALA A 54 4.25 21.33 -10.63
C ALA A 54 3.02 21.82 -9.84
N PRO A 55 2.12 22.63 -10.41
CA PRO A 55 0.90 23.09 -9.75
C PRO A 55 0.14 21.92 -9.14
N ALA A 56 -0.09 21.97 -7.85
CA ALA A 56 -0.68 20.88 -7.09
C ALA A 56 -1.96 21.31 -6.37
N ARG A 57 -2.85 20.34 -6.14
CA ARG A 57 -4.07 20.50 -5.34
C ARG A 57 -4.25 19.33 -4.41
N VAL A 58 -4.96 19.57 -3.30
CA VAL A 58 -5.37 18.50 -2.38
C VAL A 58 -6.81 18.15 -2.68
N GLU A 59 -7.09 16.86 -2.84
CA GLU A 59 -8.39 16.28 -3.14
C GLU A 59 -8.83 15.37 -2.00
N GLU A 60 -10.08 15.51 -1.56
CA GLU A 60 -10.66 14.65 -0.53
C GLU A 60 -11.14 13.34 -1.14
N ALA A 61 -10.82 12.23 -0.49
CA ALA A 61 -11.35 10.91 -0.82
C ALA A 61 -12.01 10.28 0.41
N ARG A 62 -12.92 9.33 0.17
CA ARG A 62 -13.65 8.62 1.22
C ARG A 62 -13.12 7.21 1.37
N PHE A 63 -12.90 6.80 2.61
CA PHE A 63 -12.44 5.45 2.92
C PHE A 63 -13.07 4.93 4.21
N ARG A 64 -12.92 3.62 4.44
CA ARG A 64 -13.29 2.97 5.70
C ARG A 64 -12.06 2.31 6.28
N GLY A 65 -11.52 2.95 7.30
CA GLY A 65 -10.27 2.55 7.92
C GLY A 65 -10.35 1.35 8.86
N ASP A 66 -9.32 1.21 9.69
CA ASP A 66 -9.22 0.21 10.76
C ASP A 66 -9.32 -1.25 10.28
N PHE A 67 -8.58 -1.61 9.22
CA PHE A 67 -8.56 -3.00 8.76
C PHE A 67 -8.14 -3.97 9.86
N ALA A 68 -7.16 -3.57 10.69
CA ALA A 68 -6.62 -4.43 11.73
C ALA A 68 -7.70 -4.80 12.77
N GLY A 69 -8.51 -3.83 13.19
CA GLY A 69 -9.63 -4.11 14.10
C GLY A 69 -10.74 -4.96 13.48
N VAL A 70 -11.02 -4.79 12.18
CA VAL A 70 -11.98 -5.61 11.43
C VAL A 70 -11.49 -7.04 11.33
N VAL A 71 -10.24 -7.24 10.92
CA VAL A 71 -9.62 -8.57 10.79
C VAL A 71 -9.45 -9.23 12.15
N ALA A 72 -9.10 -8.48 13.21
CA ALA A 72 -9.04 -8.99 14.57
C ALA A 72 -10.39 -9.56 15.02
N ALA A 73 -11.49 -8.84 14.80
CA ALA A 73 -12.84 -9.27 15.17
C ALA A 73 -13.27 -10.55 14.41
N LEU A 74 -13.02 -10.59 13.10
CA LEU A 74 -13.30 -11.77 12.28
C LEU A 74 -12.41 -12.97 12.65
N SER A 75 -11.13 -12.74 12.97
CA SER A 75 -10.23 -13.79 13.45
C SER A 75 -10.66 -14.31 14.83
N ALA A 76 -11.12 -13.45 15.72
CA ALA A 76 -11.71 -13.88 17.01
C ALA A 76 -12.97 -14.73 16.80
N ALA A 77 -13.82 -14.38 15.83
CA ALA A 77 -14.96 -15.23 15.45
C ALA A 77 -14.49 -16.59 14.91
N GLY A 78 -13.40 -16.62 14.11
CA GLY A 78 -12.74 -17.85 13.66
C GLY A 78 -12.21 -18.70 14.82
N ALA A 79 -11.62 -18.09 15.84
CA ALA A 79 -11.18 -18.79 17.04
C ALA A 79 -12.35 -19.41 17.81
N ALA A 80 -13.41 -18.67 18.02
CA ALA A 80 -14.65 -19.18 18.63
C ALA A 80 -15.28 -20.30 17.79
N ALA A 81 -15.27 -20.18 16.47
CA ALA A 81 -15.72 -21.22 15.57
C ALA A 81 -14.92 -22.53 15.75
N GLY A 82 -13.59 -22.41 15.90
CA GLY A 82 -12.71 -23.57 16.20
C GLY A 82 -13.10 -24.29 17.48
N VAL A 83 -13.36 -23.55 18.55
CA VAL A 83 -13.85 -24.12 19.83
C VAL A 83 -15.20 -24.81 19.66
N LEU A 84 -16.18 -24.12 19.06
CA LEU A 84 -17.50 -24.68 18.79
C LEU A 84 -17.45 -25.96 17.97
N ALA A 85 -16.58 -26.00 16.96
CA ALA A 85 -16.39 -27.12 16.04
C ALA A 85 -15.89 -28.41 16.74
N THR A 86 -15.26 -28.31 17.91
CA THR A 86 -14.83 -29.48 18.69
C THR A 86 -15.99 -30.18 19.42
N THR A 87 -17.14 -29.52 19.55
CA THR A 87 -18.32 -30.04 20.24
C THR A 87 -19.34 -30.62 19.26
N LYS A 88 -20.06 -31.69 19.65
CA LYS A 88 -21.08 -32.27 18.77
C LYS A 88 -22.21 -31.30 18.43
N ARG A 89 -22.65 -30.51 19.40
CA ARG A 89 -23.77 -29.53 19.22
C ARG A 89 -23.35 -28.28 18.45
N GLY A 90 -22.14 -27.77 18.70
CA GLY A 90 -21.62 -26.55 18.08
C GLY A 90 -21.03 -26.73 16.68
N ARG A 91 -20.84 -28.00 16.22
CA ARG A 91 -20.10 -28.30 15.00
C ARG A 91 -20.64 -27.58 13.75
N LYS A 92 -21.95 -27.59 13.54
CA LYS A 92 -22.58 -26.94 12.38
C LYS A 92 -22.41 -25.41 12.43
N LEU A 93 -22.61 -24.83 13.62
CA LEU A 93 -22.41 -23.40 13.83
C LEU A 93 -20.95 -23.02 13.67
N GLY A 94 -20.02 -23.80 14.20
CA GLY A 94 -18.57 -23.61 14.02
C GLY A 94 -18.16 -23.69 12.55
N ALA A 95 -18.74 -24.61 11.76
CA ALA A 95 -18.49 -24.71 10.34
C ALA A 95 -18.94 -23.42 9.60
N LEU A 96 -20.16 -22.97 9.86
CA LEU A 96 -20.70 -21.78 9.25
C LEU A 96 -19.91 -20.51 9.65
N ALA A 97 -19.69 -20.33 10.96
CA ALA A 97 -18.98 -19.15 11.49
C ALA A 97 -17.53 -19.09 10.97
N GLY A 98 -16.83 -20.23 10.93
CA GLY A 98 -15.46 -20.29 10.40
C GLY A 98 -15.41 -19.99 8.89
N ALA A 99 -16.33 -20.56 8.11
CA ALA A 99 -16.41 -20.29 6.68
C ALA A 99 -16.73 -18.81 6.38
N LEU A 100 -17.69 -18.22 7.10
CA LEU A 100 -18.02 -16.80 6.98
C LEU A 100 -16.86 -15.91 7.38
N ALA A 101 -16.22 -16.17 8.52
CA ALA A 101 -15.08 -15.39 8.99
C ALA A 101 -13.92 -15.43 7.98
N GLY A 102 -13.54 -16.62 7.51
CA GLY A 102 -12.47 -16.78 6.51
C GLY A 102 -12.80 -16.12 5.18
N GLY A 103 -14.03 -16.26 4.69
CA GLY A 103 -14.50 -15.62 3.46
C GLY A 103 -14.51 -14.09 3.56
N LEU A 104 -15.02 -13.53 4.69
CA LEU A 104 -15.05 -12.09 4.91
C LEU A 104 -13.66 -11.50 5.09
N ILE A 105 -12.71 -12.22 5.73
CA ILE A 105 -11.32 -11.79 5.81
C ILE A 105 -10.70 -11.78 4.41
N ALA A 106 -10.85 -12.87 3.64
CA ALA A 106 -10.29 -12.97 2.29
C ALA A 106 -10.84 -11.85 1.38
N ASP A 107 -12.14 -11.56 1.44
CA ASP A 107 -12.75 -10.44 0.70
C ASP A 107 -12.17 -9.09 1.14
N ASP A 108 -12.03 -8.87 2.44
CA ASP A 108 -11.56 -7.61 3.00
C ASP A 108 -10.11 -7.28 2.61
N ILE A 109 -9.19 -8.25 2.78
CA ILE A 109 -7.76 -8.06 2.48
C ILE A 109 -7.41 -8.16 0.99
N SER A 110 -8.31 -8.70 0.17
CA SER A 110 -8.16 -8.74 -1.30
C SER A 110 -8.89 -7.59 -1.99
N ASN A 111 -9.21 -6.51 -1.26
CA ASN A 111 -9.91 -5.34 -1.78
C ASN A 111 -11.24 -5.68 -2.49
N GLY A 112 -11.99 -6.62 -1.91
CA GLY A 112 -13.31 -7.02 -2.38
C GLY A 112 -14.41 -6.02 -2.04
N ALA A 113 -15.64 -6.51 -1.86
CA ALA A 113 -16.80 -5.69 -1.53
C ALA A 113 -16.78 -5.14 -0.10
N ARG A 114 -15.99 -5.76 0.81
CA ARG A 114 -15.80 -5.37 2.22
C ARG A 114 -17.10 -5.19 3.02
N PRO A 115 -18.08 -6.13 2.93
CA PRO A 115 -19.40 -5.92 3.51
C PRO A 115 -19.35 -5.80 5.04
N PHE A 116 -18.48 -6.57 5.71
CA PHE A 116 -18.36 -6.50 7.17
C PHE A 116 -17.72 -5.18 7.61
N ARG A 117 -16.67 -4.72 6.93
CA ARG A 117 -16.06 -3.41 7.20
C ARG A 117 -17.07 -2.27 7.01
N LYS A 118 -17.84 -2.31 5.93
CA LYS A 118 -18.90 -1.32 5.66
C LYS A 118 -19.96 -1.28 6.74
N LEU A 119 -20.25 -2.43 7.36
CA LEU A 119 -21.22 -2.51 8.45
C LEU A 119 -20.69 -1.95 9.77
N VAL A 120 -19.41 -2.20 10.09
CA VAL A 120 -18.88 -1.93 11.46
C VAL A 120 -17.98 -0.70 11.55
N ARG A 121 -17.58 -0.12 10.42
CA ARG A 121 -16.68 1.06 10.41
C ARG A 121 -17.34 2.25 9.74
N PRO A 122 -17.29 3.43 10.36
CA PRO A 122 -17.75 4.66 9.74
C PRO A 122 -16.87 5.02 8.55
N GLU A 123 -17.43 5.79 7.65
CA GLU A 123 -16.69 6.45 6.60
C GLU A 123 -15.87 7.60 7.17
N ARG A 124 -14.66 7.76 6.65
CA ARG A 124 -13.69 8.80 7.03
C ARG A 124 -13.18 9.49 5.76
N THR A 125 -12.58 10.65 5.94
CA THR A 125 -11.92 11.39 4.87
C THR A 125 -10.42 11.12 4.91
N THR A 126 -9.81 11.03 3.75
CA THR A 126 -8.37 11.08 3.50
C THR A 126 -8.10 12.12 2.42
N TRP A 127 -6.85 12.50 2.22
CA TRP A 127 -6.46 13.56 1.31
C TRP A 127 -5.41 13.07 0.33
N ASN A 128 -5.70 13.19 -0.95
CA ASN A 128 -4.75 12.93 -2.03
C ASN A 128 -4.15 14.25 -2.50
N VAL A 129 -2.90 14.23 -2.91
CA VAL A 129 -2.26 15.36 -3.58
C VAL A 129 -2.08 15.01 -5.04
N VAL A 130 -2.55 15.87 -5.93
CA VAL A 130 -2.45 15.69 -7.37
C VAL A 130 -1.77 16.92 -7.97
N ALA A 131 -0.64 16.71 -8.65
CA ALA A 131 0.13 17.75 -9.29
C ALA A 131 0.34 17.45 -10.77
N GLU A 132 0.35 18.51 -11.59
CA GLU A 132 0.53 18.41 -13.03
C GLU A 132 1.93 18.90 -13.42
N ALA A 133 2.60 18.14 -14.27
CA ALA A 133 3.91 18.50 -14.83
C ALA A 133 3.99 18.07 -16.30
N GLY A 134 4.94 18.64 -17.04
CA GLY A 134 5.08 18.38 -18.47
C GLY A 134 4.08 19.14 -19.31
N GLU A 135 3.70 18.60 -20.47
CA GLU A 135 2.79 19.24 -21.42
C GLU A 135 1.34 18.79 -21.18
N GLU A 136 0.41 19.74 -21.02
CA GLU A 136 -0.99 19.45 -20.73
C GLU A 136 -1.68 18.67 -21.85
N GLU A 137 -1.43 19.03 -23.11
CA GLU A 137 -2.00 18.38 -24.31
C GLU A 137 -1.03 17.38 -24.96
N ALA A 138 -0.34 16.56 -24.14
CA ALA A 138 0.60 15.60 -24.63
C ALA A 138 -0.07 14.33 -25.17
N GLU A 139 0.60 13.63 -26.09
CA GLU A 139 0.11 12.36 -26.63
C GLU A 139 0.09 11.24 -25.60
N ARG A 140 0.95 11.31 -24.58
CA ARG A 140 1.08 10.27 -23.55
C ARG A 140 1.05 10.87 -22.17
N THR A 141 0.49 10.10 -21.23
CA THR A 141 0.46 10.48 -19.83
C THR A 141 1.18 9.43 -19.00
N VAL A 142 2.02 9.86 -18.07
CA VAL A 142 2.58 9.01 -17.02
C VAL A 142 2.08 9.52 -15.69
N VAL A 143 1.42 8.66 -14.93
CA VAL A 143 1.00 8.93 -13.56
C VAL A 143 2.00 8.26 -12.62
N VAL A 144 2.70 9.06 -11.82
CA VAL A 144 3.65 8.57 -10.82
C VAL A 144 2.99 8.66 -9.45
N LEU A 145 2.85 7.51 -8.80
CA LEU A 145 2.13 7.34 -7.54
C LEU A 145 3.11 7.10 -6.37
N ALA A 146 2.79 7.68 -5.23
CA ALA A 146 3.37 7.38 -3.93
C ALA A 146 2.28 7.54 -2.87
N HIS A 147 2.49 7.05 -1.64
CA HIS A 147 1.60 7.39 -0.53
C HIS A 147 2.35 8.16 0.57
N HIS A 148 1.61 8.94 1.35
CA HIS A 148 2.19 9.77 2.41
C HIS A 148 1.66 9.47 3.80
N ASP A 149 0.61 8.65 3.93
CA ASP A 149 0.22 8.14 5.23
C ASP A 149 1.25 7.13 5.77
N ALA A 150 1.15 6.79 7.03
CA ALA A 150 2.09 5.92 7.70
C ALA A 150 1.37 4.83 8.49
N ALA A 151 1.95 3.62 8.45
CA ALA A 151 1.44 2.43 9.11
C ALA A 151 1.45 2.53 10.63
N GLN A 152 0.60 1.74 11.25
CA GLN A 152 0.78 1.36 12.64
C GLN A 152 1.83 0.25 12.75
N THR A 153 2.70 0.33 13.75
CA THR A 153 3.63 -0.76 14.06
C THR A 153 2.94 -1.95 14.72
N GLY A 154 3.69 -2.95 15.13
CA GLY A 154 3.24 -4.12 15.87
C GLY A 154 4.39 -5.10 16.06
N PHE A 155 4.25 -6.05 17.00
CA PHE A 155 5.32 -7.02 17.29
C PHE A 155 5.70 -7.86 16.08
N ILE A 156 4.76 -8.10 15.14
CA ILE A 156 5.02 -8.86 13.91
C ILE A 156 6.03 -8.17 13.00
N PHE A 157 6.16 -6.86 13.11
CA PHE A 157 7.10 -6.03 12.35
C PHE A 157 8.44 -5.84 13.04
N ASP A 158 8.64 -6.37 14.26
CA ASP A 158 9.94 -6.34 14.92
C ASP A 158 10.97 -7.15 14.09
N PRO A 159 12.08 -6.52 13.66
CA PRO A 159 13.11 -7.20 12.86
C PRO A 159 13.63 -8.48 13.54
N ARG A 160 13.76 -8.48 14.86
CA ARG A 160 14.22 -9.67 15.62
C ARG A 160 13.25 -10.84 15.53
N PHE A 161 11.94 -10.53 15.47
CA PHE A 161 10.92 -11.56 15.27
C PHE A 161 10.98 -12.12 13.85
N GLN A 162 11.13 -11.25 12.86
CA GLN A 162 11.23 -11.65 11.45
C GLN A 162 12.50 -12.44 11.17
N GLU A 163 13.66 -12.04 11.71
CA GLU A 163 14.92 -12.79 11.62
C GLU A 163 14.77 -14.20 12.20
N ARG A 164 14.20 -14.32 13.41
CA ARG A 164 13.94 -15.63 14.01
C ARG A 164 13.00 -16.51 13.19
N LEU A 165 11.96 -15.91 12.59
CA LEU A 165 11.04 -16.63 11.73
C LEU A 165 11.75 -17.18 10.47
N ILE A 166 12.60 -16.35 9.86
CA ILE A 166 13.44 -16.74 8.71
C ILE A 166 14.40 -17.86 9.10
N ASP A 167 15.08 -17.72 10.22
CA ASP A 167 16.03 -18.73 10.73
C ASP A 167 15.35 -20.07 11.04
N CYS A 168 14.11 -20.03 11.53
CA CYS A 168 13.34 -21.26 11.80
C CYS A 168 12.78 -21.92 10.53
N LEU A 169 12.64 -21.19 9.44
CA LEU A 169 12.00 -21.65 8.21
C LEU A 169 12.84 -21.38 6.94
N PRO A 170 14.15 -21.64 6.93
CA PRO A 170 15.04 -21.27 5.82
C PRO A 170 14.58 -21.88 4.49
N GLY A 171 14.16 -23.14 4.49
CA GLY A 171 13.70 -23.83 3.28
C GLY A 171 12.37 -23.30 2.72
N LEU A 172 11.59 -22.53 3.49
CA LEU A 172 10.42 -21.82 2.98
C LEU A 172 10.86 -20.54 2.28
N VAL A 173 11.75 -19.77 2.88
CA VAL A 173 12.24 -18.51 2.34
C VAL A 173 12.99 -18.70 1.02
N GLU A 174 13.80 -19.76 0.92
CA GLU A 174 14.56 -20.07 -0.30
C GLU A 174 13.71 -20.53 -1.49
N ARG A 175 12.50 -21.02 -1.22
CA ARG A 175 11.60 -21.58 -2.26
C ARG A 175 10.53 -20.62 -2.76
N VAL A 176 10.36 -19.49 -2.11
CA VAL A 176 9.35 -18.50 -2.51
C VAL A 176 10.01 -17.34 -3.28
N ASP A 177 9.48 -17.08 -4.45
CA ASP A 177 9.81 -15.92 -5.29
C ASP A 177 8.99 -14.66 -4.94
N THR A 178 8.37 -14.68 -3.76
CA THR A 178 7.51 -13.61 -3.26
C THR A 178 7.96 -13.16 -1.87
N SER A 179 7.44 -12.03 -1.39
CA SER A 179 7.49 -11.68 0.04
C SER A 179 6.77 -12.75 0.88
N LEU A 180 7.07 -12.81 2.20
CA LEU A 180 6.45 -13.80 3.09
C LEU A 180 4.92 -13.62 3.10
N PRO A 181 4.15 -14.72 2.97
CA PRO A 181 2.69 -14.67 2.90
C PRO A 181 2.05 -14.50 4.29
N LEU A 182 2.33 -13.40 4.97
CA LEU A 182 1.87 -13.14 6.35
C LEU A 182 0.34 -13.13 6.50
N TRP A 183 -0.38 -12.89 5.43
CA TRP A 183 -1.85 -12.93 5.41
C TRP A 183 -2.45 -14.34 5.35
N TRP A 184 -1.69 -15.34 4.93
CA TRP A 184 -2.23 -16.70 4.77
C TRP A 184 -2.73 -17.32 6.07
N PRO A 185 -2.02 -17.24 7.21
CA PRO A 185 -2.54 -17.77 8.49
C PRO A 185 -3.85 -17.11 8.90
N VAL A 186 -4.03 -15.81 8.59
CA VAL A 186 -5.21 -15.03 8.96
C VAL A 186 -6.47 -15.57 8.26
N VAL A 187 -6.36 -15.96 6.99
CA VAL A 187 -7.45 -16.58 6.22
C VAL A 187 -7.56 -18.07 6.52
N ALA A 188 -6.43 -18.76 6.60
CA ALA A 188 -6.40 -20.22 6.76
C ALA A 188 -6.95 -20.66 8.12
N GLY A 189 -6.73 -19.91 9.20
CA GLY A 189 -7.19 -20.26 10.53
C GLY A 189 -8.70 -20.53 10.57
N PRO A 190 -9.57 -19.56 10.25
CA PRO A 190 -11.02 -19.77 10.24
C PRO A 190 -11.47 -20.85 9.25
N LEU A 191 -10.84 -20.94 8.07
CA LEU A 191 -11.18 -21.96 7.08
C LEU A 191 -10.82 -23.37 7.54
N LEU A 192 -9.68 -23.57 8.25
CA LEU A 192 -9.32 -24.84 8.87
C LEU A 192 -10.28 -25.21 9.98
N ALA A 193 -10.74 -24.24 10.77
CA ALA A 193 -11.78 -24.48 11.78
C ALA A 193 -13.07 -24.99 11.14
N ALA A 194 -13.51 -24.38 10.03
CA ALA A 194 -14.66 -24.81 9.25
C ALA A 194 -14.47 -26.21 8.63
N ALA A 195 -13.34 -26.46 8.01
CA ALA A 195 -13.02 -27.76 7.41
C ALA A 195 -12.94 -28.89 8.45
N GLY A 196 -12.37 -28.62 9.62
CA GLY A 196 -12.35 -29.54 10.76
C GLY A 196 -13.76 -29.84 11.28
N ALA A 197 -14.61 -28.83 11.34
CA ALA A 197 -16.02 -28.98 11.69
C ALA A 197 -16.76 -29.87 10.67
N LEU A 198 -16.64 -29.61 9.38
CA LEU A 198 -17.31 -30.34 8.31
C LEU A 198 -16.85 -31.80 8.27
N SER A 199 -15.55 -32.04 8.39
CA SER A 199 -14.97 -33.41 8.36
C SER A 199 -15.07 -34.18 9.68
N GLY A 200 -15.52 -33.53 10.77
CA GLY A 200 -15.56 -34.11 12.10
C GLY A 200 -14.18 -34.26 12.77
N ARG A 201 -13.12 -33.68 12.19
CA ARG A 201 -11.75 -33.74 12.69
C ARG A 201 -11.50 -32.65 13.73
N LYS A 202 -11.72 -32.98 15.03
CA LYS A 202 -11.58 -32.04 16.13
C LYS A 202 -10.20 -31.39 16.23
N ALA A 203 -9.14 -32.15 15.96
CA ALA A 203 -7.76 -31.63 15.99
C ALA A 203 -7.55 -30.53 14.93
N LEU A 204 -8.11 -30.72 13.72
CA LEU A 204 -8.05 -29.72 12.66
C LEU A 204 -8.83 -28.47 13.02
N ALA A 205 -10.02 -28.63 13.61
CA ALA A 205 -10.84 -27.51 14.08
C ALA A 205 -10.13 -26.73 15.19
N ALA A 206 -9.51 -27.44 16.14
CA ALA A 206 -8.75 -26.81 17.23
C ALA A 206 -7.52 -26.07 16.70
N ALA A 207 -6.77 -26.66 15.76
CA ALA A 207 -5.63 -26.01 15.12
C ALA A 207 -6.04 -24.71 14.40
N GLY A 208 -7.15 -24.75 13.63
CA GLY A 208 -7.73 -23.57 13.00
C GLY A 208 -8.13 -22.50 14.01
N GLY A 209 -8.71 -22.88 15.15
CA GLY A 209 -9.05 -21.99 16.24
C GLY A 209 -7.81 -21.32 16.88
N VAL A 210 -6.74 -22.07 17.11
CA VAL A 210 -5.46 -21.55 17.66
C VAL A 210 -4.82 -20.55 16.70
N ILE A 211 -4.74 -20.89 15.40
CA ILE A 211 -4.21 -19.98 14.37
C ILE A 211 -5.03 -18.70 14.34
N SER A 212 -6.36 -18.81 14.35
CA SER A 212 -7.26 -17.64 14.36
C SER A 212 -7.08 -16.79 15.60
N ALA A 213 -6.87 -17.39 16.77
CA ALA A 213 -6.61 -16.66 18.02
C ALA A 213 -5.27 -15.89 17.95
N GLY A 214 -4.23 -16.51 17.41
CA GLY A 214 -2.95 -15.85 17.15
C GLY A 214 -3.10 -14.65 16.19
N ALA A 215 -3.84 -14.84 15.07
CA ALA A 215 -4.15 -13.79 14.13
C ALA A 215 -4.94 -12.65 14.77
N ALA A 216 -5.95 -12.95 15.61
CA ALA A 216 -6.72 -11.95 16.34
C ALA A 216 -5.84 -11.13 17.28
N ALA A 217 -4.91 -11.78 18.01
CA ALA A 217 -3.98 -11.11 18.91
C ALA A 217 -3.02 -10.19 18.13
N THR A 218 -2.46 -10.68 17.03
CA THR A 218 -1.57 -9.90 16.16
C THR A 218 -2.26 -8.65 15.61
N MET A 219 -3.47 -8.80 15.07
CA MET A 219 -4.22 -7.67 14.52
C MET A 219 -4.67 -6.69 15.61
N ALA A 220 -5.00 -7.19 16.79
CA ALA A 220 -5.33 -6.34 17.95
C ALA A 220 -4.10 -5.59 18.49
N ASP A 221 -2.90 -6.14 18.35
CA ASP A 221 -1.65 -5.47 18.67
C ASP A 221 -1.39 -4.32 17.68
N ILE A 222 -1.44 -4.58 16.38
CA ILE A 222 -1.31 -3.55 15.33
C ILE A 222 -2.30 -2.40 15.57
N GLN A 223 -3.58 -2.73 15.83
CA GLN A 223 -4.63 -1.74 16.06
C GLN A 223 -4.34 -0.77 17.23
N ARG A 224 -3.55 -1.20 18.19
CA ARG A 224 -3.22 -0.41 19.40
C ARG A 224 -1.82 0.17 19.39
N SER A 225 -1.04 -0.19 18.40
CA SER A 225 0.35 0.24 18.29
C SER A 225 0.44 1.66 17.72
N PRO A 226 1.49 2.42 18.06
CA PRO A 226 1.70 3.75 17.53
C PRO A 226 1.97 3.72 16.02
N THR A 227 1.73 4.86 15.38
CA THR A 227 2.11 5.11 13.99
C THR A 227 3.63 5.24 13.88
N VAL A 228 4.23 4.62 12.87
CA VAL A 228 5.67 4.76 12.59
C VAL A 228 5.97 6.09 11.90
N PRO A 229 7.23 6.58 11.93
CA PRO A 229 7.62 7.76 11.17
C PRO A 229 7.46 7.63 9.65
N GLY A 230 7.36 6.41 9.11
CA GLY A 230 7.12 6.14 7.68
C GLY A 230 8.18 6.74 6.76
N ALA A 231 9.46 6.81 7.22
CA ALA A 231 10.51 7.47 6.47
C ALA A 231 10.86 6.73 5.17
N ASN A 232 11.01 5.41 5.23
CA ASN A 232 11.23 4.60 4.03
C ASN A 232 9.92 4.21 3.37
N ASP A 233 8.92 3.90 4.15
CA ASP A 233 7.57 3.55 3.76
C ASP A 233 6.59 4.65 4.22
N ASN A 234 6.22 5.67 3.35
CA ASN A 234 6.71 5.76 1.97
C ASN A 234 7.18 7.19 1.63
N LEU A 235 7.76 7.92 2.61
CA LEU A 235 8.27 9.27 2.36
C LEU A 235 9.46 9.29 1.36
N THR A 236 10.16 8.17 1.19
CA THR A 236 11.20 8.08 0.14
C THR A 236 10.59 8.24 -1.25
N ALA A 237 9.44 7.64 -1.52
CA ALA A 237 8.75 7.80 -2.79
C ALA A 237 8.12 9.19 -2.94
N VAL A 238 7.56 9.76 -1.87
CA VAL A 238 7.09 11.16 -1.87
C VAL A 238 8.23 12.10 -2.22
N ALA A 239 9.42 11.89 -1.66
CA ALA A 239 10.59 12.68 -1.97
C ALA A 239 11.04 12.52 -3.43
N VAL A 240 10.91 11.32 -3.99
CA VAL A 240 11.18 11.06 -5.43
C VAL A 240 10.23 11.84 -6.32
N ILE A 241 8.92 11.88 -6.03
CA ILE A 241 7.99 12.65 -6.87
C ILE A 241 8.24 14.16 -6.78
N VAL A 242 8.67 14.69 -5.63
CA VAL A 242 9.08 16.10 -5.50
C VAL A 242 10.36 16.38 -6.32
N ALA A 243 11.37 15.52 -6.20
CA ALA A 243 12.60 15.65 -7.00
C ALA A 243 12.33 15.53 -8.52
N LEU A 244 11.38 14.68 -8.89
CA LEU A 244 10.93 14.53 -10.29
C LEU A 244 10.25 15.81 -10.79
N ALA A 245 9.43 16.47 -9.96
CA ALA A 245 8.84 17.77 -10.30
C ALA A 245 9.92 18.82 -10.60
N GLU A 246 10.94 18.93 -9.73
CA GLU A 246 12.09 19.83 -9.94
C GLU A 246 12.85 19.52 -11.25
N ALA A 247 13.07 18.23 -11.50
CA ALA A 247 13.77 17.79 -12.70
C ALA A 247 12.99 18.10 -14.00
N LEU A 248 11.68 17.88 -13.98
CA LEU A 248 10.78 18.16 -15.12
C LEU A 248 10.65 19.68 -15.36
N ALA A 249 10.60 20.48 -14.30
CA ALA A 249 10.58 21.94 -14.43
C ALA A 249 11.89 22.48 -15.01
N ALA A 250 13.04 21.90 -14.64
CA ALA A 250 14.35 22.27 -15.18
C ALA A 250 14.56 21.77 -16.63
N ASN A 251 14.05 20.59 -16.97
CA ASN A 251 14.22 19.94 -18.25
C ASN A 251 12.90 19.33 -18.75
N PRO A 252 12.00 20.15 -19.32
CA PRO A 252 10.70 19.68 -19.79
C PRO A 252 10.82 18.60 -20.88
N VAL A 253 10.02 17.53 -20.76
CA VAL A 253 9.97 16.45 -21.74
C VAL A 253 8.79 16.71 -22.67
N ARG A 254 9.07 16.87 -23.98
CA ARG A 254 8.04 17.13 -25.00
C ARG A 254 7.17 15.90 -25.25
N GLY A 255 5.88 16.14 -25.51
CA GLY A 255 4.92 15.10 -25.84
C GLY A 255 4.59 14.18 -24.64
N LEU A 256 4.89 14.61 -23.43
CA LEU A 256 4.63 13.85 -22.22
C LEU A 256 3.94 14.73 -21.16
N ARG A 257 2.74 14.34 -20.74
CA ARG A 257 2.10 14.80 -19.52
C ARG A 257 2.52 13.91 -18.36
N VAL A 258 2.88 14.51 -17.24
CA VAL A 258 3.22 13.77 -16.04
C VAL A 258 2.29 14.23 -14.92
N GLN A 259 1.56 13.29 -14.33
CA GLN A 259 0.79 13.57 -13.13
C GLN A 259 1.51 12.93 -11.94
N LEU A 260 1.81 13.75 -10.94
CA LEU A 260 2.50 13.35 -9.72
C LEU A 260 1.45 13.26 -8.62
N VAL A 261 1.28 12.08 -8.06
CA VAL A 261 0.19 11.80 -7.12
C VAL A 261 0.74 11.23 -5.83
N SER A 262 0.39 11.88 -4.70
CA SER A 262 0.64 11.33 -3.38
C SER A 262 -0.69 11.02 -2.71
N VAL A 263 -1.00 9.74 -2.54
CA VAL A 263 -2.27 9.28 -1.96
C VAL A 263 -2.18 9.16 -0.45
N GLY A 264 -3.31 9.37 0.21
CA GLY A 264 -3.46 9.06 1.64
C GLY A 264 -4.17 7.73 1.85
N ALA A 265 -4.23 7.28 3.10
CA ALA A 265 -4.91 6.05 3.54
C ALA A 265 -4.54 4.79 2.73
N GLU A 266 -3.32 4.70 2.25
CA GLU A 266 -2.80 3.50 1.58
C GLU A 266 -2.68 2.35 2.58
N GLU A 267 -2.07 2.60 3.73
CA GLU A 267 -1.74 1.66 4.81
C GLU A 267 -2.96 0.99 5.47
N VAL A 268 -4.13 1.48 5.15
CA VAL A 268 -5.41 0.88 5.59
C VAL A 268 -6.15 0.19 4.44
N LEU A 269 -5.38 -0.43 3.56
CA LEU A 269 -5.82 -1.15 2.36
C LEU A 269 -6.33 -0.20 1.27
N GLN A 270 -5.48 0.78 0.95
CA GLN A 270 -5.51 1.59 -0.26
C GLN A 270 -6.73 2.52 -0.38
N GLY A 271 -7.12 3.18 0.74
CA GLY A 271 -8.30 4.05 0.76
C GLY A 271 -8.26 5.21 -0.24
N GLY A 272 -7.15 5.97 -0.28
CA GLY A 272 -7.02 7.16 -1.12
C GLY A 272 -6.98 6.88 -2.61
N ILE A 273 -6.31 5.79 -3.04
CA ILE A 273 -6.21 5.45 -4.46
C ILE A 273 -7.57 5.09 -5.08
N TYR A 274 -8.52 4.56 -4.29
CA TYR A 274 -9.87 4.33 -4.80
C TYR A 274 -10.57 5.64 -5.17
N GLY A 275 -10.50 6.66 -4.30
CA GLY A 275 -11.06 7.98 -4.60
C GLY A 275 -10.39 8.62 -5.83
N TYR A 276 -9.05 8.58 -5.87
CA TYR A 276 -8.32 9.04 -7.05
C TYR A 276 -8.78 8.34 -8.34
N CYS A 277 -8.96 7.02 -8.30
CA CYS A 277 -9.43 6.25 -9.46
C CYS A 277 -10.87 6.62 -9.85
N GLU A 278 -11.75 6.84 -8.88
CA GLU A 278 -13.15 7.25 -9.14
C GLU A 278 -13.20 8.61 -9.85
N ASP A 279 -12.34 9.55 -9.46
CA ASP A 279 -12.35 10.92 -9.98
C ASP A 279 -11.60 11.06 -11.31
N HIS A 280 -10.54 10.28 -11.55
CA HIS A 280 -9.61 10.52 -12.65
C HIS A 280 -9.60 9.47 -13.77
N LEU A 281 -9.86 8.17 -13.45
CA LEU A 281 -9.67 7.11 -14.46
C LEU A 281 -10.52 7.25 -15.72
N ALA A 282 -11.72 7.81 -15.58
CA ALA A 282 -12.61 8.03 -16.72
C ALA A 282 -12.07 9.05 -17.74
N GLY A 283 -11.17 9.95 -17.29
CA GLY A 283 -10.53 10.98 -18.13
C GLY A 283 -9.26 10.52 -18.83
N PHE A 284 -8.75 9.32 -18.55
CA PHE A 284 -7.52 8.82 -19.14
C PHE A 284 -7.76 7.95 -20.39
N ASP A 285 -6.92 8.17 -21.39
CA ASP A 285 -6.82 7.24 -22.53
C ASP A 285 -6.02 6.00 -22.09
N ARG A 286 -6.66 4.84 -22.10
CA ARG A 286 -6.09 3.56 -21.63
C ARG A 286 -4.84 3.11 -22.41
N GLU A 287 -4.74 3.44 -23.69
CA GLU A 287 -3.60 3.04 -24.53
C GLU A 287 -2.41 3.98 -24.41
N ARG A 288 -2.64 5.18 -23.86
CA ARG A 288 -1.65 6.26 -23.80
C ARG A 288 -1.30 6.69 -22.38
N THR A 289 -1.93 6.09 -21.37
CA THR A 289 -1.68 6.40 -19.97
C THR A 289 -0.99 5.24 -19.26
N PHE A 290 0.13 5.54 -18.61
CA PHE A 290 0.97 4.59 -17.90
C PHE A 290 1.03 4.96 -16.43
N PHE A 291 0.93 3.96 -15.56
CA PHE A 291 0.99 4.15 -14.11
C PHE A 291 2.28 3.55 -13.55
N LEU A 292 2.99 4.33 -12.75
CA LEU A 292 4.19 3.92 -12.04
C LEU A 292 3.99 4.16 -10.54
N ASN A 293 3.80 3.11 -9.78
CA ASN A 293 3.83 3.19 -8.32
C ASN A 293 5.28 3.11 -7.82
N VAL A 294 5.65 4.05 -6.97
CA VAL A 294 6.97 4.11 -6.32
C VAL A 294 6.77 3.79 -4.84
N GLU A 295 7.47 2.74 -4.36
CA GLU A 295 7.25 2.18 -3.04
C GLU A 295 8.57 1.83 -2.37
N THR A 296 8.77 2.26 -1.10
CA THR A 296 9.90 1.89 -0.23
C THR A 296 11.28 1.92 -0.91
N VAL A 297 11.57 2.99 -1.67
CA VAL A 297 12.76 3.08 -2.54
C VAL A 297 14.03 3.56 -1.82
N GLY A 298 14.00 3.72 -0.51
CA GLY A 298 15.16 4.13 0.30
C GLY A 298 16.13 3.00 0.68
N GLY A 299 15.85 1.77 0.24
CA GLY A 299 16.70 0.62 0.50
C GLY A 299 17.94 0.55 -0.41
N PRO A 300 18.92 -0.31 -0.06
CA PRO A 300 20.17 -0.45 -0.82
C PRO A 300 19.98 -1.15 -2.18
N SER A 301 18.84 -1.77 -2.42
CA SER A 301 18.51 -2.43 -3.68
C SER A 301 17.09 -2.14 -4.08
N LEU A 302 16.89 -1.74 -5.34
CA LEU A 302 15.59 -1.54 -5.93
C LEU A 302 15.06 -2.82 -6.55
N ALA A 303 13.74 -3.01 -6.48
CA ALA A 303 13.04 -4.11 -7.12
C ALA A 303 11.96 -3.58 -8.06
N LEU A 304 11.84 -4.19 -9.23
CA LEU A 304 10.71 -3.99 -10.13
C LEU A 304 9.75 -5.16 -9.92
N LEU A 305 8.61 -4.88 -9.28
CA LEU A 305 7.61 -5.90 -9.00
C LEU A 305 6.86 -6.29 -10.29
N GLU A 306 6.55 -7.58 -10.42
CA GLU A 306 5.84 -8.13 -11.56
C GLU A 306 4.39 -8.48 -11.26
N GLY A 307 4.01 -8.44 -10.00
CA GLY A 307 2.66 -8.69 -9.55
C GLY A 307 2.51 -8.54 -8.04
N GLU A 308 1.29 -8.41 -7.60
CA GLU A 308 0.91 -8.29 -6.20
C GLU A 308 -0.33 -9.13 -5.88
N GLY A 309 -0.53 -9.43 -4.62
CA GLY A 309 -1.75 -10.04 -4.12
C GLY A 309 -1.55 -10.91 -2.89
N CYS A 310 -2.29 -10.61 -1.84
CA CYS A 310 -2.18 -11.32 -0.56
C CYS A 310 -2.75 -12.75 -0.59
N VAL A 311 -3.88 -12.95 -1.26
CA VAL A 311 -4.54 -14.26 -1.40
C VAL A 311 -4.34 -14.81 -2.81
N VAL A 312 -4.73 -14.03 -3.81
CA VAL A 312 -4.55 -14.36 -5.22
C VAL A 312 -3.52 -13.43 -5.80
N MET A 313 -2.48 -13.98 -6.43
CA MET A 313 -1.47 -13.19 -7.11
C MET A 313 -2.07 -12.63 -8.40
N GLU A 314 -1.95 -11.33 -8.59
CA GLU A 314 -2.32 -10.64 -9.82
C GLU A 314 -1.05 -10.07 -10.46
N ASP A 315 -0.81 -10.43 -11.72
CA ASP A 315 0.32 -9.90 -12.48
C ASP A 315 -0.01 -8.48 -13.01
N TYR A 316 0.98 -7.62 -13.06
CA TYR A 316 0.85 -6.32 -13.71
C TYR A 316 0.76 -6.49 -15.22
N PHE A 317 -0.27 -5.89 -15.81
CA PHE A 317 -0.64 -6.15 -17.21
C PHE A 317 0.27 -5.45 -18.23
N ASP A 318 0.77 -4.27 -17.93
CA ASP A 318 1.63 -3.54 -18.87
C ASP A 318 3.07 -4.04 -18.85
N ARG A 319 3.26 -5.23 -19.42
CA ARG A 319 4.59 -5.82 -19.56
C ARG A 319 5.53 -4.95 -20.42
N PRO A 320 5.11 -4.37 -21.57
CA PRO A 320 5.96 -3.47 -22.35
C PRO A 320 6.48 -2.28 -21.55
N PHE A 321 5.64 -1.62 -20.75
CA PHE A 321 6.05 -0.50 -19.91
C PHE A 321 6.99 -0.94 -18.80
N ARG A 322 6.68 -2.02 -18.09
CA ARG A 322 7.56 -2.62 -17.09
C ARG A 322 8.94 -2.96 -17.67
N ASP A 323 8.96 -3.60 -18.84
CA ASP A 323 10.21 -3.98 -19.51
C ASP A 323 10.99 -2.75 -20.02
N LEU A 324 10.30 -1.66 -20.37
CA LEU A 324 10.91 -0.37 -20.67
C LEU A 324 11.66 0.19 -19.45
N ILE A 325 11.02 0.18 -18.27
CA ILE A 325 11.64 0.62 -17.01
C ILE A 325 12.91 -0.20 -16.75
N GLY A 326 12.84 -1.53 -16.90
CA GLY A 326 13.99 -2.42 -16.73
C GLY A 326 15.15 -2.10 -17.69
N ARG A 327 14.87 -1.86 -18.96
CA ARG A 327 15.88 -1.47 -19.95
C ARG A 327 16.49 -0.09 -19.65
N VAL A 328 15.68 0.85 -19.18
CA VAL A 328 16.18 2.18 -18.80
C VAL A 328 17.12 2.06 -17.59
N ALA A 329 16.74 1.31 -16.57
CA ALA A 329 17.59 1.07 -15.41
C ALA A 329 18.93 0.42 -15.80
N GLU A 330 18.90 -0.58 -16.67
CA GLU A 330 20.11 -1.25 -17.18
C GLU A 330 21.01 -0.26 -17.95
N ARG A 331 20.44 0.55 -18.85
CA ARG A 331 21.16 1.56 -19.59
C ARG A 331 21.83 2.61 -18.70
N GLU A 332 21.14 3.02 -17.64
CA GLU A 332 21.64 4.02 -16.67
C GLU A 332 22.53 3.38 -15.59
N GLY A 333 22.80 2.07 -15.65
CA GLY A 333 23.62 1.35 -14.68
C GLY A 333 23.00 1.24 -13.29
N ILE A 334 21.66 1.33 -13.19
CA ILE A 334 20.92 1.22 -11.93
C ILE A 334 20.63 -0.25 -11.65
N PRO A 335 21.17 -0.84 -10.57
CA PRO A 335 20.89 -2.23 -10.23
C PRO A 335 19.43 -2.40 -9.82
N LEU A 336 18.65 -3.10 -10.63
CA LEU A 336 17.23 -3.34 -10.43
C LEU A 336 16.96 -4.84 -10.39
N ARG A 337 16.45 -5.36 -9.27
CA ARG A 337 16.01 -6.76 -9.15
C ARG A 337 14.70 -6.95 -9.90
N ARG A 338 14.65 -7.97 -10.74
CA ARG A 338 13.46 -8.34 -11.54
C ARG A 338 12.93 -9.70 -11.11
N GLY A 339 11.72 -10.05 -11.55
CA GLY A 339 11.10 -11.35 -11.25
C GLY A 339 10.49 -11.45 -9.85
N MET A 340 10.41 -10.36 -9.11
CA MET A 340 9.83 -10.37 -7.76
C MET A 340 8.33 -10.10 -7.80
N ARG A 341 7.61 -10.74 -6.86
CA ARG A 341 6.18 -10.52 -6.61
C ARG A 341 5.95 -10.23 -5.13
N SER A 342 4.98 -9.39 -4.83
CA SER A 342 4.62 -9.04 -3.46
C SER A 342 3.35 -9.76 -3.01
N ARG A 343 3.34 -10.26 -1.76
CA ARG A 343 2.16 -10.78 -1.07
C ARG A 343 1.48 -9.71 -0.21
N SER A 344 1.73 -8.45 -0.51
CA SER A 344 0.97 -7.33 0.04
C SER A 344 -0.45 -7.24 -0.55
N THR A 345 -1.21 -6.28 -0.11
CA THR A 345 -2.56 -6.05 -0.63
C THR A 345 -2.48 -5.34 -1.97
N ALA A 346 -2.90 -6.01 -3.04
CA ALA A 346 -3.09 -5.36 -4.35
C ALA A 346 -4.51 -4.84 -4.48
N THR A 347 -4.67 -3.72 -5.16
CA THR A 347 -5.98 -3.17 -5.49
C THR A 347 -6.43 -3.65 -6.85
N ARG A 348 -7.54 -4.39 -6.93
CA ARG A 348 -8.15 -4.79 -8.22
C ARG A 348 -8.51 -3.59 -9.11
N ARG A 349 -8.61 -2.41 -8.53
CA ARG A 349 -8.87 -1.13 -9.21
C ARG A 349 -7.63 -0.26 -9.29
N SER A 350 -6.47 -0.76 -8.86
CA SER A 350 -5.22 -0.03 -9.04
C SER A 350 -4.97 0.16 -10.53
N PRO A 351 -4.59 1.36 -10.94
CA PRO A 351 -4.20 1.62 -12.32
C PRO A 351 -3.08 0.71 -12.82
N THR A 352 -2.28 0.14 -11.92
CA THR A 352 -1.19 -0.78 -12.24
C THR A 352 -1.65 -2.22 -12.50
N THR A 353 -2.90 -2.58 -12.12
CA THR A 353 -3.44 -3.94 -12.22
C THR A 353 -4.61 -4.07 -13.18
N THR A 354 -5.13 -2.98 -13.75
CA THR A 354 -6.25 -3.06 -14.69
C THR A 354 -5.77 -3.37 -16.10
N GLY A 355 -6.03 -4.58 -16.53
CA GLY A 355 -6.03 -4.97 -17.94
C GLY A 355 -7.32 -4.57 -18.63
#